data_ca9f1d574b162a11a0ab39d9e11cfd3d
#
_entry.id   ca9f1d574b162a11a0ab39d9e11cfd3d
#
_cell.length_a   1.000
_cell.length_b   1.000
_cell.length_c   1.000
_cell.angle_alpha   90.00
_cell.angle_beta   90.00
_cell.angle_gamma   90.00
#
_symmetry.space_group_name_H-M   'P 1'
#
loop_
_entity.id
_entity.type
_entity.pdbx_description
1 polymer ?
#
loop_
_entity_poly.entity_id
_entity_poly.type
_entity_poly.pdbx_seq_one_letter_code
_entity_poly.pdbx_strand_id
1 'polypeptide(L)'
;VENCYFPKLQKVGSFAFSKCQIQFLGEENFSALQVIGESCFAGCPITSINLSSLISIGRKGFEGCKSLKQFSASNLQKIGDSCFTRCPHLKSIRSD
;
A
#
# COMPACT_ATOMS: atom_id res chain seq x y z
N VAL A 1 14.42 2.60 -4.13
CA VAL A 1 14.69 2.20 -2.75
C VAL A 1 14.11 0.81 -2.52
N GLU A 2 14.97 -0.15 -2.19
CA GLU A 2 14.52 -1.53 -2.01
C GLU A 2 14.10 -1.84 -0.58
N ASN A 3 14.79 -1.26 0.38
CA ASN A 3 14.52 -1.53 1.78
C ASN A 3 14.16 -0.25 2.49
N CYS A 4 12.88 -0.06 2.70
CA CYS A 4 12.36 1.11 3.38
C CYS A 4 12.02 0.73 4.81
N TYR A 5 12.44 1.56 5.74
CA TYR A 5 12.13 1.33 7.15
C TYR A 5 11.70 2.64 7.79
N PHE A 6 10.42 2.77 8.04
CA PHE A 6 9.83 4.01 8.56
C PHE A 6 8.83 3.68 9.66
N PRO A 7 9.31 3.21 10.83
CA PRO A 7 8.39 2.70 11.85
C PRO A 7 7.48 3.76 12.46
N LYS A 8 7.82 5.04 12.34
CA LYS A 8 7.01 6.10 12.91
C LYS A 8 6.23 6.91 11.88
N LEU A 9 6.40 6.59 10.62
CA LEU A 9 5.73 7.33 9.55
C LEU A 9 4.23 7.02 9.56
N GLN A 10 3.41 8.07 9.65
CA GLN A 10 1.96 7.91 9.71
C GLN A 10 1.26 8.25 8.41
N LYS A 11 1.82 9.15 7.62
CA LYS A 11 1.20 9.58 6.37
C LYS A 11 2.23 9.64 5.27
N VAL A 12 1.81 9.24 4.08
CA VAL A 12 2.66 9.31 2.90
C VAL A 12 1.93 10.12 1.84
N GLY A 13 2.60 11.09 1.27
CA GLY A 13 2.00 12.01 0.30
C GLY A 13 1.80 11.39 -1.07
N SER A 14 1.19 12.18 -1.96
CA SER A 14 0.91 11.74 -3.32
C SER A 14 2.22 11.42 -4.05
N PHE A 15 2.23 10.30 -4.76
CA PHE A 15 3.36 9.86 -5.58
C PHE A 15 4.67 9.63 -4.85
N ALA A 16 4.68 9.65 -3.52
CA ALA A 16 5.92 9.61 -2.74
C ALA A 16 6.80 8.39 -3.05
N PHE A 17 6.21 7.24 -3.25
CA PHE A 17 6.95 6.01 -3.54
C PHE A 17 6.57 5.41 -4.89
N SER A 18 6.01 6.21 -5.78
CA SER A 18 5.59 5.73 -7.08
C SER A 18 6.78 5.10 -7.83
N LYS A 19 6.57 3.88 -8.32
CA LYS A 19 7.57 3.12 -9.09
C LYS A 19 8.86 2.80 -8.33
N CYS A 20 8.84 2.89 -7.01
CA CYS A 20 9.98 2.46 -6.19
C CYS A 20 10.02 0.93 -6.14
N GLN A 21 11.19 0.40 -5.80
CA GLN A 21 11.41 -1.04 -5.78
C GLN A 21 11.07 -1.68 -4.44
N ILE A 22 9.96 -1.25 -3.85
CA ILE A 22 9.48 -1.79 -2.59
C ILE A 22 8.74 -3.09 -2.87
N GLN A 23 9.07 -4.15 -2.14
CA GLN A 23 8.45 -5.46 -2.33
C GLN A 23 7.44 -5.82 -1.25
N PHE A 24 7.57 -5.26 -0.06
CA PHE A 24 6.69 -5.58 1.06
C PHE A 24 6.28 -4.32 1.80
N LEU A 25 5.01 -4.25 2.17
CA LEU A 25 4.52 -3.25 3.11
C LEU A 25 3.94 -4.02 4.29
N GLY A 26 4.61 -3.95 5.42
CA GLY A 26 4.19 -4.71 6.58
C GLY A 26 4.53 -4.02 7.89
N GLU A 27 4.24 -4.72 8.98
CA GLU A 27 4.47 -4.19 10.31
C GLU A 27 5.94 -3.94 10.60
N GLU A 28 6.81 -4.62 9.87
CA GLU A 28 8.24 -4.47 10.09
C GLU A 28 8.78 -3.15 9.59
N ASN A 29 8.22 -2.62 8.50
CA ASN A 29 8.76 -1.39 7.92
C ASN A 29 7.83 -0.19 8.00
N PHE A 30 6.53 -0.40 8.14
CA PHE A 30 5.56 0.71 8.19
C PHE A 30 4.53 0.49 9.28
N SER A 31 4.97 0.20 10.50
CA SER A 31 4.06 -0.19 11.57
C SER A 31 3.06 0.90 11.98
N ALA A 32 3.40 2.17 11.75
CA ALA A 32 2.53 3.27 12.15
C ALA A 32 1.75 3.90 11.00
N LEU A 33 1.88 3.35 9.79
CA LEU A 33 1.29 3.99 8.60
C LEU A 33 -0.23 3.96 8.65
N GLN A 34 -0.85 5.14 8.56
CA GLN A 34 -2.29 5.32 8.63
C GLN A 34 -2.90 5.81 7.32
N VAL A 35 -2.18 6.66 6.59
CA VAL A 35 -2.72 7.28 5.38
C VAL A 35 -1.76 7.14 4.23
N ILE A 36 -2.26 6.59 3.13
CA ILE A 36 -1.50 6.48 1.89
C ILE A 36 -2.13 7.43 0.87
N GLY A 37 -1.32 8.32 0.32
CA GLY A 37 -1.80 9.33 -0.62
C GLY A 37 -2.06 8.81 -2.02
N GLU A 38 -2.51 9.69 -2.90
CA GLU A 38 -2.83 9.36 -4.28
C GLU A 38 -1.60 8.81 -4.99
N SER A 39 -1.76 7.69 -5.68
CA SER A 39 -0.71 7.05 -6.48
C SER A 39 0.60 6.84 -5.73
N CYS A 40 0.54 6.80 -4.41
CA CYS A 40 1.74 6.74 -3.58
C CYS A 40 2.62 5.53 -3.87
N PHE A 41 2.02 4.37 -4.06
CA PHE A 41 2.76 3.13 -4.37
C PHE A 41 2.43 2.58 -5.74
N ALA A 42 1.95 3.42 -6.64
CA ALA A 42 1.60 2.97 -7.97
C ALA A 42 2.83 2.43 -8.69
N GLY A 43 2.66 1.28 -9.33
CA GLY A 43 3.72 0.68 -10.11
C GLY A 43 4.84 0.01 -9.32
N CYS A 44 4.67 -0.15 -8.02
CA CYS A 44 5.68 -0.81 -7.20
C CYS A 44 5.55 -2.34 -7.30
N PRO A 45 6.67 -3.08 -7.23
CA PRO A 45 6.63 -4.55 -7.29
C PRO A 45 6.26 -5.19 -5.95
N ILE A 46 5.26 -4.64 -5.28
CA ILE A 46 4.81 -5.14 -3.98
C ILE A 46 4.10 -6.47 -4.15
N THR A 47 4.48 -7.47 -3.35
CA THR A 47 3.85 -8.78 -3.41
C THR A 47 2.80 -8.96 -2.31
N SER A 48 3.01 -8.37 -1.16
CA SER A 48 2.04 -8.47 -0.07
C SER A 48 2.01 -7.21 0.76
N ILE A 49 0.85 -6.92 1.32
CA ILE A 49 0.62 -5.77 2.18
C ILE A 49 -0.09 -6.26 3.43
N ASN A 50 0.44 -5.90 4.59
CA ASN A 50 -0.17 -6.22 5.87
C ASN A 50 0.07 -5.07 6.83
N LEU A 51 -0.87 -4.11 6.85
CA LEU A 51 -0.74 -2.86 7.59
C LEU A 51 -1.93 -2.68 8.52
N SER A 52 -1.74 -3.04 9.79
CA SER A 52 -2.84 -3.00 10.76
C SER A 52 -3.24 -1.58 11.17
N SER A 53 -2.32 -0.62 11.06
CA SER A 53 -2.64 0.77 11.40
C SER A 53 -3.27 1.55 10.26
N LEU A 54 -3.29 0.99 9.06
CA LEU A 54 -3.76 1.70 7.87
C LEU A 54 -5.26 2.00 7.95
N ILE A 55 -5.61 3.25 7.72
CA ILE A 55 -6.98 3.74 7.80
C ILE A 55 -7.53 4.12 6.43
N SER A 56 -6.71 4.75 5.60
CA SER A 56 -7.19 5.18 4.30
C SER A 56 -6.11 5.09 3.23
N ILE A 57 -6.59 4.83 1.99
CA ILE A 57 -5.73 4.78 0.82
C ILE A 57 -6.31 5.73 -0.20
N GLY A 58 -5.47 6.61 -0.74
CA GLY A 58 -5.90 7.57 -1.73
C GLY A 58 -6.16 6.95 -3.09
N ARG A 59 -6.70 7.76 -4.01
CA ARG A 59 -7.00 7.35 -5.35
C ARG A 59 -5.77 6.73 -6.01
N LYS A 60 -5.96 5.57 -6.64
CA LYS A 60 -4.89 4.86 -7.36
C LYS A 60 -3.68 4.50 -6.51
N GLY A 61 -3.88 4.37 -5.20
CA GLY A 61 -2.77 4.15 -4.27
C GLY A 61 -1.86 2.99 -4.64
N PHE A 62 -2.41 1.92 -5.18
CA PHE A 62 -1.64 0.74 -5.59
C PHE A 62 -1.89 0.37 -7.04
N GLU A 63 -2.26 1.33 -7.87
CA GLU A 63 -2.50 1.05 -9.27
C GLU A 63 -1.26 0.48 -9.93
N GLY A 64 -1.45 -0.57 -10.71
CA GLY A 64 -0.35 -1.15 -11.46
C GLY A 64 0.65 -1.95 -10.65
N CYS A 65 0.30 -2.33 -9.44
CA CYS A 65 1.15 -3.21 -8.64
C CYS A 65 0.96 -4.64 -9.16
N LYS A 66 1.67 -4.96 -10.22
CA LYS A 66 1.41 -6.20 -10.98
C LYS A 66 1.77 -7.47 -10.24
N SER A 67 2.60 -7.37 -9.21
CA SER A 67 3.01 -8.53 -8.43
C SER A 67 2.18 -8.72 -7.16
N LEU A 68 1.26 -7.79 -6.88
CA LEU A 68 0.49 -7.84 -5.64
C LEU A 68 -0.46 -9.02 -5.61
N LYS A 69 -0.34 -9.83 -4.57
CA LYS A 69 -1.15 -11.04 -4.40
C LYS A 69 -2.05 -10.99 -3.19
N GLN A 70 -1.61 -10.35 -2.11
CA GLN A 70 -2.35 -10.34 -0.86
C GLN A 70 -2.38 -8.95 -0.26
N PHE A 71 -3.51 -8.56 0.28
CA PHE A 71 -3.67 -7.29 0.94
C PHE A 71 -4.48 -7.51 2.23
N SER A 72 -3.94 -7.03 3.35
CA SER A 72 -4.59 -7.13 4.64
C SER A 72 -4.41 -5.83 5.39
N ALA A 73 -5.54 -5.23 5.84
CA ALA A 73 -5.52 -4.00 6.61
C ALA A 73 -6.76 -3.96 7.48
N SER A 74 -6.64 -4.51 8.70
CA SER A 74 -7.81 -4.74 9.55
C SER A 74 -8.55 -3.48 10.01
N ASN A 75 -7.88 -2.32 9.99
CA ASN A 75 -8.51 -1.07 10.40
C ASN A 75 -8.86 -0.13 9.24
N LEU A 76 -8.79 -0.64 8.02
CA LEU A 76 -9.03 0.17 6.83
C LEU A 76 -10.47 0.65 6.77
N GLN A 77 -10.67 1.96 6.57
CA GLN A 77 -11.99 2.58 6.50
C GLN A 77 -12.31 3.17 5.14
N LYS A 78 -11.29 3.63 4.41
CA LYS A 78 -11.50 4.30 3.12
C LYS A 78 -10.54 3.78 2.07
N ILE A 79 -11.07 3.48 0.90
CA ILE A 79 -10.28 3.10 -0.25
C ILE A 79 -10.67 4.01 -1.41
N GLY A 80 -9.70 4.72 -1.97
CA GLY A 80 -9.96 5.63 -3.08
C GLY A 80 -10.27 4.90 -4.38
N ASP A 81 -10.73 5.65 -5.37
CA ASP A 81 -11.10 5.10 -6.66
C ASP A 81 -9.88 4.51 -7.36
N SER A 82 -10.11 3.41 -8.06
CA SER A 82 -9.09 2.74 -8.88
C SER A 82 -7.85 2.32 -8.09
N CYS A 83 -8.02 2.11 -6.79
CA CYS A 83 -6.90 1.84 -5.90
C CYS A 83 -6.12 0.59 -6.31
N PHE A 84 -6.81 -0.45 -6.76
CA PHE A 84 -6.18 -1.71 -7.14
C PHE A 84 -6.32 -2.03 -8.62
N THR A 85 -6.53 -1.00 -9.45
CA THR A 85 -6.59 -1.16 -10.89
C THR A 85 -5.26 -1.71 -11.40
N ARG A 86 -5.33 -2.65 -12.32
CA ARG A 86 -4.14 -3.28 -12.92
C ARG A 86 -3.30 -4.08 -11.92
N CYS A 87 -3.99 -4.68 -10.96
CA CYS A 87 -3.36 -5.63 -10.03
C CYS A 87 -3.89 -7.02 -10.35
N PRO A 88 -3.42 -7.65 -11.44
CA PRO A 88 -4.06 -8.86 -11.96
C PRO A 88 -3.94 -10.09 -11.07
N HIS A 89 -2.99 -10.09 -10.15
CA HIS A 89 -2.76 -11.25 -9.29
C HIS A 89 -3.30 -11.09 -7.88
N LEU A 90 -3.99 -9.98 -7.62
CA LEU A 90 -4.55 -9.76 -6.29
C LEU A 90 -5.70 -10.73 -6.06
N LYS A 91 -5.56 -11.56 -5.03
CA LYS A 91 -6.52 -12.64 -4.77
C LYS A 91 -7.54 -12.31 -3.71
N SER A 92 -7.15 -11.50 -2.73
CA SER A 92 -8.07 -11.19 -1.65
C SER A 92 -7.71 -9.86 -1.02
N ILE A 93 -8.74 -9.18 -0.52
CA ILE A 93 -8.59 -7.93 0.22
C ILE A 93 -9.25 -8.18 1.57
N ARG A 94 -8.50 -7.95 2.64
CA ARG A 94 -9.02 -8.09 3.98
C ARG A 94 -8.96 -6.76 4.71
N SER A 95 -10.08 -6.29 5.19
CA SER A 95 -10.18 -4.98 5.80
C SER A 95 -11.06 -4.93 7.03
N ASP A 96 -11.15 -6.01 7.75
CA ASP A 96 -11.98 -6.02 8.96
C ASP A 96 -11.20 -6.17 10.26
#